data_273b1f5f27cbd03d52f42ec4ea0c0695
#
_entry.id   273b1f5f27cbd03d52f42ec4ea0c0695
#
_cell.length_a   1.000
_cell.length_b   1.000
_cell.length_c   1.000
_cell.angle_alpha   90.00
_cell.angle_beta   90.00
_cell.angle_gamma   90.00
#
_symmetry.space_group_name_H-M   'P 1'
#
loop_
_entity.id
_entity.type
_entity.pdbx_description
1 polymer ?
#
loop_
_entity_poly.entity_id
_entity_poly.type
_entity_poly.pdbx_seq_one_letter_code
_entity_poly.pdbx_strand_id
1 'polypeptide(L)'
;MITSHQPFSDASPIAVNGLPPDTLIERMPLADGGVCELALVPIPVVEASEHEAMIAELEARASSWAAAATPGGDRPLVIPLYGTHVVWSPRRAAALAVADRLPAMRTALVDFTEREAELRDVERRIAAGLEYVDGDAPLAFGFDEQSLPRRRELASRFVEAVSLRRRLAVLAPVLERPAPQPPTLAGQLGERLRDRGRVLERLEHAGEQADLLERVYSGCGDRAAEYLTSRRHATLEWVIILLLAVEVVLITVDLLATHTP
;
A
#
# COMPACT_ATOMS: atom_id res chain seq x y z
N MET A 1 -15.72 -12.84 11.12
CA MET A 1 -15.16 -14.16 10.80
C MET A 1 -13.73 -14.15 11.33
N ILE A 2 -13.50 -14.85 12.43
CA ILE A 2 -12.19 -14.95 13.11
C ILE A 2 -11.46 -16.05 12.36
N THR A 3 -10.47 -15.69 11.53
CA THR A 3 -9.55 -16.63 10.92
C THR A 3 -8.58 -17.12 12.00
N SER A 4 -8.76 -18.36 12.40
CA SER A 4 -7.86 -19.06 13.31
C SER A 4 -6.49 -19.19 12.65
N HIS A 5 -5.48 -18.49 13.17
CA HIS A 5 -4.09 -18.72 12.83
C HIS A 5 -3.71 -20.15 13.22
N GLN A 6 -3.53 -21.01 12.22
CA GLN A 6 -2.81 -22.25 12.42
C GLN A 6 -1.34 -21.94 12.76
N PRO A 7 -0.75 -22.62 13.74
CA PRO A 7 0.68 -22.49 14.02
C PRO A 7 1.46 -23.08 12.85
N PHE A 8 2.22 -22.21 12.15
CA PHE A 8 3.17 -22.63 11.14
C PHE A 8 4.28 -23.45 11.81
N SER A 9 4.21 -24.75 11.65
CA SER A 9 5.22 -25.71 12.07
C SER A 9 6.07 -26.13 10.87
N ASP A 10 7.04 -25.29 10.50
CA ASP A 10 8.20 -25.69 9.69
C ASP A 10 9.41 -24.86 10.10
N ALA A 11 9.77 -24.98 11.40
CA ALA A 11 11.03 -24.47 11.92
C ALA A 11 12.11 -25.52 11.71
N SER A 12 12.69 -25.57 10.53
CA SER A 12 13.91 -26.34 10.31
C SER A 12 15.13 -25.50 10.70
N PRO A 13 16.09 -26.02 11.47
CA PRO A 13 17.36 -25.35 11.73
C PRO A 13 18.16 -25.29 10.43
N ILE A 14 18.00 -24.22 9.67
CA ILE A 14 18.83 -23.93 8.50
C ILE A 14 20.03 -23.16 9.02
N ALA A 15 21.23 -23.74 8.90
CA ALA A 15 22.47 -23.02 9.14
C ALA A 15 22.56 -21.85 8.16
N VAL A 16 22.24 -20.65 8.62
CA VAL A 16 22.29 -19.43 7.81
C VAL A 16 23.70 -18.85 7.96
N ASN A 17 24.38 -18.68 6.83
CA ASN A 17 25.71 -18.10 6.79
C ASN A 17 25.74 -16.75 7.54
N GLY A 18 26.45 -16.69 8.65
CA GLY A 18 26.69 -15.49 9.44
C GLY A 18 25.94 -15.39 10.77
N LEU A 19 24.89 -16.19 11.03
CA LEU A 19 24.19 -16.21 12.33
C LEU A 19 24.63 -17.43 13.18
N PRO A 20 24.46 -17.39 14.53
CA PRO A 20 24.75 -18.53 15.40
C PRO A 20 23.96 -19.78 15.03
N PRO A 21 24.50 -20.99 15.31
CA PRO A 21 23.84 -22.25 14.96
C PRO A 21 22.52 -22.49 15.69
N ASP A 22 22.32 -21.87 16.85
CA ASP A 22 21.12 -22.00 17.67
C ASP A 22 20.01 -21.02 17.24
N THR A 23 20.20 -20.32 16.11
CA THR A 23 19.22 -19.37 15.58
C THR A 23 18.03 -20.12 15.00
N LEU A 24 16.83 -19.77 15.47
CA LEU A 24 15.57 -20.22 14.87
C LEU A 24 15.19 -19.28 13.74
N ILE A 25 14.95 -19.82 12.54
CA ILE A 25 14.48 -19.04 11.40
C ILE A 25 13.05 -19.43 11.04
N GLU A 26 12.21 -18.42 11.00
CA GLU A 26 10.83 -18.53 10.52
C GLU A 26 10.66 -17.79 9.20
N ARG A 27 9.79 -18.29 8.32
CA ARG A 27 9.44 -17.66 7.06
C ARG A 27 8.00 -17.19 7.10
N MET A 28 7.79 -15.95 6.77
CA MET A 28 6.48 -15.30 6.81
C MET A 28 6.14 -14.78 5.42
N PRO A 29 4.97 -15.15 4.85
CA PRO A 29 4.50 -14.57 3.60
C PRO A 29 4.09 -13.11 3.83
N LEU A 30 4.39 -12.24 2.86
CA LEU A 30 4.05 -10.83 2.90
C LEU A 30 2.90 -10.48 1.94
N ALA A 31 2.22 -9.39 2.20
CA ALA A 31 1.11 -8.89 1.38
C ALA A 31 1.51 -8.59 -0.09
N ASP A 32 2.78 -8.31 -0.33
CA ASP A 32 3.34 -8.07 -1.67
C ASP A 32 3.72 -9.34 -2.45
N GLY A 33 3.36 -10.51 -1.90
CA GLY A 33 3.69 -11.83 -2.47
C GLY A 33 5.12 -12.29 -2.18
N GLY A 34 5.91 -11.51 -1.46
CA GLY A 34 7.26 -11.90 -1.03
C GLY A 34 7.25 -12.69 0.28
N VAL A 35 8.45 -13.01 0.75
CA VAL A 35 8.68 -13.70 2.03
C VAL A 35 9.63 -12.86 2.87
N CYS A 36 9.34 -12.74 4.17
CA CYS A 36 10.28 -12.25 5.18
C CYS A 36 10.85 -13.43 5.97
N GLU A 37 12.15 -13.43 6.19
CA GLU A 37 12.84 -14.37 7.08
C GLU A 37 13.07 -13.69 8.43
N LEU A 38 12.53 -14.30 9.49
CA LEU A 38 12.68 -13.83 10.87
C LEU A 38 13.64 -14.75 11.62
N ALA A 39 14.78 -14.21 12.04
CA ALA A 39 15.78 -14.90 12.83
C ALA A 39 15.61 -14.60 14.33
N LEU A 40 15.40 -15.61 15.15
CA LEU A 40 15.38 -15.51 16.60
C LEU A 40 16.67 -16.03 17.16
N VAL A 41 17.52 -15.14 17.69
CA VAL A 41 18.86 -15.44 18.16
C VAL A 41 18.88 -15.41 19.68
N PRO A 42 18.96 -16.55 20.37
CA PRO A 42 19.05 -16.58 21.82
C PRO A 42 20.43 -16.08 22.25
N ILE A 43 20.45 -15.13 23.19
CA ILE A 43 21.68 -14.63 23.81
C ILE A 43 21.83 -15.29 25.17
N PRO A 44 22.97 -15.91 25.48
CA PRO A 44 23.23 -16.42 26.82
C PRO A 44 23.37 -15.28 27.82
N VAL A 45 23.00 -15.55 29.07
CA VAL A 45 23.25 -14.62 30.17
C VAL A 45 24.72 -14.74 30.60
N VAL A 46 25.51 -13.73 30.28
CA VAL A 46 26.96 -13.64 30.58
C VAL A 46 27.25 -12.38 31.40
N GLU A 47 28.46 -12.24 31.92
CA GLU A 47 28.88 -11.05 32.65
C GLU A 47 28.82 -9.77 31.76
N ALA A 48 28.58 -8.61 32.38
CA ALA A 48 28.30 -7.39 31.65
C ALA A 48 29.39 -6.95 30.64
N SER A 49 30.66 -7.18 30.96
CA SER A 49 31.77 -6.82 30.07
C SER A 49 31.88 -7.67 28.81
N GLU A 50 31.56 -8.96 28.91
CA GLU A 50 31.55 -9.88 27.77
C GLU A 50 30.26 -9.74 26.95
N HIS A 51 29.18 -9.37 27.61
CA HIS A 51 27.86 -9.19 27.01
C HIS A 51 27.87 -8.13 25.91
N GLU A 52 28.44 -6.95 26.18
CA GLU A 52 28.44 -5.83 25.23
C GLU A 52 29.23 -6.16 23.95
N ALA A 53 30.42 -6.76 24.07
CA ALA A 53 31.23 -7.17 22.93
C ALA A 53 30.53 -8.26 22.07
N MET A 54 29.93 -9.25 22.74
CA MET A 54 29.18 -10.31 22.06
C MET A 54 27.96 -9.75 21.32
N ILE A 55 27.19 -8.85 21.94
CA ILE A 55 26.01 -8.23 21.29
C ILE A 55 26.44 -7.42 20.07
N ALA A 56 27.51 -6.62 20.19
CA ALA A 56 28.00 -5.83 19.06
C ALA A 56 28.40 -6.72 17.86
N GLU A 57 29.03 -7.87 18.11
CA GLU A 57 29.38 -8.83 17.07
C GLU A 57 28.12 -9.46 16.44
N LEU A 58 27.15 -9.90 17.25
CA LEU A 58 25.91 -10.51 16.77
C LEU A 58 25.06 -9.50 15.98
N GLU A 59 25.00 -8.24 16.44
CA GLU A 59 24.32 -7.15 15.75
C GLU A 59 24.94 -6.87 14.38
N ALA A 60 26.28 -6.83 14.30
CA ALA A 60 26.98 -6.63 13.03
C ALA A 60 26.71 -7.78 12.05
N ARG A 61 26.71 -9.03 12.52
CA ARG A 61 26.35 -10.21 11.71
C ARG A 61 24.91 -10.18 11.25
N ALA A 62 23.97 -9.89 12.16
CA ALA A 62 22.55 -9.76 11.85
C ALA A 62 22.28 -8.63 10.85
N SER A 63 22.97 -7.49 11.00
CA SER A 63 22.87 -6.35 10.08
C SER A 63 23.39 -6.71 8.68
N SER A 64 24.52 -7.39 8.57
CA SER A 64 25.04 -7.88 7.30
C SER A 64 24.08 -8.87 6.63
N TRP A 65 23.53 -9.82 7.43
CA TRP A 65 22.55 -10.80 6.93
C TRP A 65 21.26 -10.11 6.45
N ALA A 66 20.73 -9.13 7.21
CA ALA A 66 19.53 -8.39 6.83
C ALA A 66 19.74 -7.52 5.58
N ALA A 67 20.89 -6.84 5.49
CA ALA A 67 21.24 -6.02 4.34
C ALA A 67 21.36 -6.82 3.04
N ALA A 68 21.86 -8.06 3.09
CA ALA A 68 22.04 -8.91 1.92
C ALA A 68 20.73 -9.27 1.19
N ALA A 69 19.57 -9.12 1.83
CA ALA A 69 18.26 -9.38 1.23
C ALA A 69 17.52 -8.12 0.77
N THR A 70 18.10 -6.93 0.96
CA THR A 70 17.43 -5.66 0.63
C THR A 70 17.92 -5.16 -0.73
N PRO A 71 17.08 -5.23 -1.78
CA PRO A 71 17.40 -4.63 -3.06
C PRO A 71 17.51 -3.10 -2.89
N GLY A 72 18.59 -2.50 -3.37
CA GLY A 72 18.78 -1.04 -3.31
C GLY A 72 19.71 -0.54 -2.20
N GLY A 73 20.17 -1.43 -1.30
CA GLY A 73 21.21 -1.08 -0.32
C GLY A 73 20.72 -0.26 0.88
N ASP A 74 19.43 -0.23 1.15
CA ASP A 74 18.89 0.39 2.36
C ASP A 74 19.51 -0.26 3.61
N ARG A 75 19.99 0.58 4.52
CA ARG A 75 20.55 0.10 5.78
C ARG A 75 19.45 -0.48 6.66
N PRO A 76 19.64 -1.67 7.25
CA PRO A 76 18.72 -2.21 8.22
C PRO A 76 18.51 -1.25 9.39
N LEU A 77 17.30 -1.20 9.92
CA LEU A 77 17.01 -0.51 11.17
C LEU A 77 17.58 -1.33 12.33
N VAL A 78 18.35 -0.68 13.19
CA VAL A 78 18.88 -1.28 14.41
C VAL A 78 18.23 -0.60 15.62
N ILE A 79 17.60 -1.40 16.49
CA ILE A 79 16.83 -0.92 17.63
C ILE A 79 17.29 -1.65 18.90
N PRO A 80 18.10 -0.99 19.74
CA PRO A 80 18.39 -1.48 21.09
C PRO A 80 17.22 -1.17 22.03
N LEU A 81 16.81 -2.16 22.84
CA LEU A 81 15.72 -2.02 23.82
C LEU A 81 15.94 -2.93 25.02
N TYR A 82 16.26 -2.37 26.20
CA TYR A 82 16.39 -3.11 27.48
C TYR A 82 17.27 -4.37 27.43
N GLY A 83 18.45 -4.28 26.83
CA GLY A 83 19.36 -5.44 26.67
C GLY A 83 18.90 -6.46 25.63
N THR A 84 17.99 -6.06 24.75
CA THR A 84 17.61 -6.77 23.54
C THR A 84 17.94 -5.92 22.33
N HIS A 85 18.26 -6.54 21.19
CA HIS A 85 18.55 -5.84 19.96
C HIS A 85 17.70 -6.40 18.84
N VAL A 86 17.19 -5.51 18.00
CA VAL A 86 16.48 -5.85 16.77
C VAL A 86 17.18 -5.26 15.59
N VAL A 87 17.40 -6.07 14.60
CA VAL A 87 17.81 -5.65 13.26
C VAL A 87 16.66 -5.95 12.31
N TRP A 88 16.18 -4.94 11.61
CA TRP A 88 15.03 -5.11 10.72
C TRP A 88 15.30 -4.54 9.33
N SER A 89 14.92 -5.30 8.32
CA SER A 89 14.77 -4.86 6.93
C SER A 89 13.48 -5.44 6.35
N PRO A 90 13.01 -4.99 5.19
CA PRO A 90 11.73 -5.44 4.63
C PRO A 90 11.62 -6.94 4.36
N ARG A 91 12.75 -7.62 4.16
CA ARG A 91 12.80 -9.04 3.81
C ARG A 91 13.45 -9.92 4.88
N ARG A 92 14.12 -9.31 5.84
CA ARG A 92 14.79 -10.02 6.93
C ARG A 92 14.74 -9.24 8.22
N ALA A 93 14.41 -9.91 9.30
CA ALA A 93 14.44 -9.33 10.63
C ALA A 93 15.14 -10.29 11.58
N ALA A 94 15.93 -9.76 12.51
CA ALA A 94 16.59 -10.55 13.55
C ALA A 94 16.26 -9.98 14.93
N ALA A 95 15.88 -10.84 15.86
CA ALA A 95 15.72 -10.53 17.28
C ALA A 95 16.83 -11.19 18.07
N LEU A 96 17.62 -10.41 18.78
CA LEU A 96 18.72 -10.83 19.63
C LEU A 96 18.30 -10.57 21.08
N ALA A 97 17.98 -11.61 21.83
CA ALA A 97 17.50 -11.50 23.21
C ALA A 97 17.72 -12.78 24.00
N VAL A 98 17.62 -12.68 25.33
CA VAL A 98 17.49 -13.87 26.19
C VAL A 98 16.21 -14.63 25.84
N ALA A 99 16.26 -15.96 25.99
CA ALA A 99 15.24 -16.87 25.48
C ALA A 99 13.79 -16.53 25.91
N ASP A 100 13.60 -16.05 27.13
CA ASP A 100 12.30 -15.67 27.69
C ASP A 100 11.67 -14.45 27.02
N ARG A 101 12.45 -13.58 26.39
CA ARG A 101 11.99 -12.36 25.69
C ARG A 101 11.72 -12.57 24.20
N LEU A 102 12.30 -13.61 23.59
CA LEU A 102 12.15 -13.87 22.16
C LEU A 102 10.69 -13.98 21.69
N PRO A 103 9.76 -14.64 22.43
CA PRO A 103 8.35 -14.69 21.99
C PRO A 103 7.68 -13.31 21.87
N ALA A 104 7.94 -12.40 22.81
CA ALA A 104 7.41 -11.06 22.76
C ALA A 104 7.97 -10.24 21.59
N MET A 105 9.28 -10.38 21.33
CA MET A 105 9.94 -9.72 20.21
C MET A 105 9.48 -10.27 18.86
N ARG A 106 9.31 -11.59 18.79
CA ARG A 106 8.73 -12.26 17.60
C ARG A 106 7.36 -11.67 17.27
N THR A 107 6.47 -11.59 18.25
CA THR A 107 5.12 -11.04 18.05
C THR A 107 5.18 -9.60 17.51
N ALA A 108 5.99 -8.74 18.10
CA ALA A 108 6.14 -7.35 17.65
C ALA A 108 6.71 -7.26 16.23
N LEU A 109 7.70 -8.09 15.89
CA LEU A 109 8.33 -8.09 14.57
C LEU A 109 7.38 -8.61 13.49
N VAL A 110 6.63 -9.68 13.76
CA VAL A 110 5.62 -10.21 12.84
C VAL A 110 4.56 -9.15 12.57
N ASP A 111 3.94 -8.62 13.63
CA ASP A 111 2.93 -7.57 13.52
C ASP A 111 3.40 -6.35 12.75
N PHE A 112 4.61 -5.87 13.03
CA PHE A 112 5.18 -4.71 12.36
C PHE A 112 5.47 -5.01 10.88
N THR A 113 6.12 -6.14 10.58
CA THR A 113 6.56 -6.49 9.23
C THR A 113 5.37 -6.72 8.28
N GLU A 114 4.30 -7.35 8.74
CA GLU A 114 3.08 -7.54 7.95
C GLU A 114 2.46 -6.19 7.54
N ARG A 115 2.33 -5.26 8.49
CA ARG A 115 1.73 -3.94 8.25
C ARG A 115 2.62 -3.04 7.41
N GLU A 116 3.91 -3.09 7.66
CA GLU A 116 4.90 -2.36 6.87
C GLU A 116 4.94 -2.85 5.42
N ALA A 117 4.81 -4.17 5.20
CA ALA A 117 4.72 -4.72 3.86
C ALA A 117 3.44 -4.28 3.14
N GLU A 118 2.32 -4.18 3.86
CA GLU A 118 1.07 -3.67 3.30
C GLU A 118 1.17 -2.18 2.94
N LEU A 119 1.75 -1.36 3.81
CA LEU A 119 1.98 0.07 3.53
C LEU A 119 2.88 0.25 2.30
N ARG A 120 4.00 -0.47 2.21
CA ARG A 120 4.90 -0.43 1.06
C ARG A 120 4.23 -0.89 -0.24
N ASP A 121 3.33 -1.86 -0.19
CA ASP A 121 2.56 -2.27 -1.37
C ASP A 121 1.65 -1.15 -1.85
N VAL A 122 0.96 -0.47 -0.92
CA VAL A 122 0.11 0.68 -1.24
C VAL A 122 0.94 1.84 -1.81
N GLU A 123 2.06 2.21 -1.17
CA GLU A 123 2.97 3.25 -1.64
C GLU A 123 3.46 2.99 -3.08
N ARG A 124 3.87 1.76 -3.37
CA ARG A 124 4.34 1.36 -4.71
C ARG A 124 3.24 1.49 -5.76
N ARG A 125 2.01 1.10 -5.44
CA ARG A 125 0.86 1.23 -6.34
C ARG A 125 0.45 2.69 -6.55
N ILE A 126 0.51 3.51 -5.51
CA ILE A 126 0.31 4.95 -5.61
C ILE A 126 1.35 5.56 -6.53
N ALA A 127 2.64 5.25 -6.34
CA ALA A 127 3.73 5.74 -7.19
C ALA A 127 3.51 5.36 -8.66
N ALA A 128 3.13 4.10 -8.94
CA ALA A 128 2.79 3.66 -10.28
C ALA A 128 1.57 4.41 -10.86
N GLY A 129 0.57 4.74 -10.04
CA GLY A 129 -0.58 5.54 -10.45
C GLY A 129 -0.22 6.99 -10.80
N LEU A 130 0.70 7.58 -10.03
CA LEU A 130 1.16 8.95 -10.23
C LEU A 130 1.91 9.15 -11.55
N GLU A 131 2.58 8.14 -12.08
CA GLU A 131 3.26 8.20 -13.38
C GLU A 131 2.32 8.58 -14.54
N TYR A 132 1.03 8.29 -14.40
CA TYR A 132 0.03 8.59 -15.44
C TYR A 132 -0.66 9.93 -15.24
N VAL A 133 -0.55 10.55 -14.07
CA VAL A 133 -1.31 11.77 -13.70
C VAL A 133 -1.03 12.91 -14.66
N ASP A 134 0.22 13.16 -15.01
CA ASP A 134 0.59 14.28 -15.89
C ASP A 134 -0.07 14.16 -17.27
N GLY A 135 -0.20 12.94 -17.79
CA GLY A 135 -0.86 12.68 -19.08
C GLY A 135 -2.39 12.65 -19.01
N ASP A 136 -2.96 12.43 -17.83
CA ASP A 136 -4.41 12.29 -17.62
C ASP A 136 -5.05 13.55 -17.04
N ALA A 137 -4.32 14.34 -16.25
CA ALA A 137 -4.82 15.53 -15.58
C ALA A 137 -5.52 16.55 -16.52
N PRO A 138 -5.04 16.79 -17.76
CA PRO A 138 -5.76 17.66 -18.69
C PRO A 138 -7.19 17.22 -18.97
N LEU A 139 -7.48 15.90 -18.92
CA LEU A 139 -8.81 15.32 -19.17
C LEU A 139 -9.81 15.60 -18.05
N ALA A 140 -9.32 15.98 -16.86
CA ALA A 140 -10.16 16.45 -15.76
C ALA A 140 -10.73 17.85 -15.99
N PHE A 141 -10.16 18.61 -16.94
CA PHE A 141 -10.60 19.97 -17.29
C PHE A 141 -11.33 20.05 -18.63
N GLY A 142 -10.90 19.23 -19.60
CA GLY A 142 -11.48 19.17 -20.94
C GLY A 142 -11.51 17.75 -21.48
N PHE A 143 -12.70 17.28 -21.88
CA PHE A 143 -12.90 15.96 -22.45
C PHE A 143 -13.50 16.09 -23.85
N ASP A 144 -12.92 15.43 -24.84
CA ASP A 144 -13.29 15.51 -26.25
C ASP A 144 -13.56 14.14 -26.85
N GLU A 145 -13.89 14.12 -28.15
CA GLU A 145 -14.17 12.87 -28.87
C GLU A 145 -12.94 11.97 -28.98
N GLN A 146 -11.75 12.54 -29.05
CA GLN A 146 -10.49 11.77 -29.15
C GLN A 146 -10.15 11.08 -27.83
N SER A 147 -10.68 11.59 -26.72
CA SER A 147 -10.49 11.06 -25.37
C SER A 147 -11.45 9.90 -25.03
N LEU A 148 -12.53 9.70 -25.79
CA LEU A 148 -13.54 8.67 -25.56
C LEU A 148 -12.97 7.25 -25.42
N PRO A 149 -11.99 6.78 -26.20
CA PRO A 149 -11.41 5.45 -26.04
C PRO A 149 -10.75 5.25 -24.68
N ARG A 150 -10.20 6.31 -24.07
CA ARG A 150 -9.51 6.27 -22.79
C ARG A 150 -10.46 6.17 -21.58
N ARG A 151 -11.75 6.40 -21.76
CA ARG A 151 -12.75 6.44 -20.68
C ARG A 151 -12.71 5.20 -19.79
N ARG A 152 -12.58 4.00 -20.37
CA ARG A 152 -12.53 2.74 -19.60
C ARG A 152 -11.28 2.65 -18.74
N GLU A 153 -10.16 3.08 -19.27
CA GLU A 153 -8.88 3.12 -18.58
C GLU A 153 -8.93 4.10 -17.41
N LEU A 154 -9.42 5.33 -17.64
CA LEU A 154 -9.60 6.34 -16.59
C LEU A 154 -10.54 5.86 -15.47
N ALA A 155 -11.64 5.18 -15.82
CA ALA A 155 -12.53 4.56 -14.84
C ALA A 155 -11.85 3.46 -14.03
N SER A 156 -11.00 2.63 -14.65
CA SER A 156 -10.20 1.61 -13.96
C SER A 156 -9.20 2.25 -12.98
N ARG A 157 -8.54 3.34 -13.37
CA ARG A 157 -7.62 4.09 -12.51
C ARG A 157 -8.33 4.76 -11.33
N PHE A 158 -9.55 5.25 -11.56
CA PHE A 158 -10.38 5.76 -10.47
C PHE A 158 -10.73 4.68 -9.45
N VAL A 159 -11.16 3.50 -9.90
CA VAL A 159 -11.46 2.36 -9.02
C VAL A 159 -10.22 1.94 -8.22
N GLU A 160 -9.05 1.93 -8.86
CA GLU A 160 -7.79 1.63 -8.17
C GLU A 160 -7.46 2.70 -7.12
N ALA A 161 -7.59 3.99 -7.43
CA ALA A 161 -7.36 5.09 -6.48
C ALA A 161 -8.26 4.97 -5.24
N VAL A 162 -9.56 4.73 -5.44
CA VAL A 162 -10.52 4.49 -4.34
C VAL A 162 -10.15 3.24 -3.53
N SER A 163 -9.69 2.17 -4.19
CA SER A 163 -9.24 0.95 -3.51
C SER A 163 -8.01 1.20 -2.63
N LEU A 164 -7.03 1.97 -3.12
CA LEU A 164 -5.83 2.35 -2.37
C LEU A 164 -6.19 3.21 -1.16
N ARG A 165 -7.06 4.21 -1.34
CA ARG A 165 -7.55 5.03 -0.23
C ARG A 165 -8.27 4.21 0.83
N ARG A 166 -9.13 3.27 0.42
CA ARG A 166 -9.79 2.36 1.36
C ARG A 166 -8.78 1.52 2.15
N ARG A 167 -7.73 1.01 1.49
CA ARG A 167 -6.68 0.24 2.18
C ARG A 167 -5.95 1.09 3.22
N LEU A 168 -5.58 2.31 2.89
CA LEU A 168 -4.97 3.26 3.85
C LEU A 168 -5.90 3.54 5.02
N ALA A 169 -7.19 3.77 4.77
CA ALA A 169 -8.18 4.02 5.83
C ALA A 169 -8.35 2.82 6.80
N VAL A 170 -8.16 1.60 6.32
CA VAL A 170 -8.17 0.39 7.17
C VAL A 170 -6.86 0.24 7.94
N LEU A 171 -5.73 0.58 7.32
CA LEU A 171 -4.39 0.43 7.90
C LEU A 171 -4.09 1.49 8.97
N ALA A 172 -4.55 2.73 8.77
CA ALA A 172 -4.27 3.88 9.64
C ALA A 172 -4.59 3.61 11.13
N PRO A 173 -5.81 3.18 11.54
CA PRO A 173 -6.12 2.99 12.96
C PRO A 173 -5.27 1.92 13.63
N VAL A 174 -4.71 1.01 12.83
CA VAL A 174 -3.86 -0.07 13.34
C VAL A 174 -2.43 0.41 13.55
N LEU A 175 -1.92 1.22 12.62
CA LEU A 175 -0.59 1.82 12.72
C LEU A 175 -0.52 2.94 13.76
N GLU A 176 -1.58 3.70 13.93
CA GLU A 176 -1.70 4.79 14.91
C GLU A 176 -1.96 4.30 16.34
N ARG A 177 -2.29 3.00 16.50
CA ARG A 177 -2.63 2.45 17.81
C ARG A 177 -1.49 2.70 18.81
N PRO A 178 -1.75 3.37 19.96
CA PRO A 178 -0.74 3.58 20.99
C PRO A 178 -0.31 2.25 21.61
N ALA A 179 0.88 2.26 22.22
CA ALA A 179 1.35 1.13 22.99
C ALA A 179 0.37 0.78 24.13
N PRO A 180 0.21 -0.52 24.46
CA PRO A 180 -0.70 -0.92 25.53
C PRO A 180 -0.24 -0.39 26.89
N GLN A 181 -1.19 -0.10 27.76
CA GLN A 181 -0.95 0.29 29.15
C GLN A 181 -1.37 -0.86 30.10
N PRO A 182 -0.49 -1.34 31.00
CA PRO A 182 0.92 -0.99 31.17
C PRO A 182 1.79 -1.39 29.98
N PRO A 183 2.94 -0.73 29.77
CA PRO A 183 3.79 -0.96 28.61
C PRO A 183 4.38 -2.38 28.64
N THR A 184 4.21 -3.10 27.54
CA THR A 184 4.82 -4.41 27.31
C THR A 184 6.07 -4.29 26.43
N LEU A 185 7.00 -5.24 26.51
CA LEU A 185 8.19 -5.26 25.64
C LEU A 185 7.80 -5.23 24.16
N ALA A 186 6.81 -6.05 23.78
CA ALA A 186 6.31 -6.09 22.39
C ALA A 186 5.71 -4.74 21.97
N GLY A 187 4.92 -4.08 22.82
CA GLY A 187 4.33 -2.77 22.55
C GLY A 187 5.37 -1.69 22.35
N GLN A 188 6.38 -1.63 23.23
CA GLN A 188 7.47 -0.65 23.14
C GLN A 188 8.36 -0.89 21.92
N LEU A 189 8.63 -2.15 21.57
CA LEU A 189 9.37 -2.48 20.36
C LEU A 189 8.59 -2.06 19.11
N GLY A 190 7.29 -2.36 19.05
CA GLY A 190 6.43 -1.95 17.95
C GLY A 190 6.38 -0.43 17.76
N GLU A 191 6.32 0.34 18.86
CA GLU A 191 6.40 1.80 18.82
C GLU A 191 7.74 2.29 18.26
N ARG A 192 8.87 1.75 18.78
CA ARG A 192 10.21 2.09 18.28
C ARG A 192 10.43 1.75 16.79
N LEU A 193 9.87 0.63 16.33
CA LEU A 193 9.91 0.25 14.93
C LEU A 193 9.12 1.24 14.06
N ARG A 194 7.92 1.64 14.49
CA ARG A 194 7.12 2.65 13.77
C ARG A 194 7.82 4.00 13.70
N ASP A 195 8.38 4.47 14.83
CA ASP A 195 9.09 5.75 14.89
C ASP A 195 10.33 5.74 13.97
N ARG A 196 11.17 4.71 14.08
CA ARG A 196 12.38 4.59 13.27
C ARG A 196 12.09 4.36 11.79
N GLY A 197 11.01 3.63 11.47
CA GLY A 197 10.52 3.43 10.12
C GLY A 197 9.75 4.62 9.54
N ARG A 198 9.52 5.68 10.35
CA ARG A 198 8.74 6.88 9.99
C ARG A 198 7.37 6.52 9.40
N VAL A 199 6.75 5.49 9.98
CA VAL A 199 5.56 4.86 9.40
C VAL A 199 4.38 5.82 9.32
N LEU A 200 4.18 6.66 10.35
CA LEU A 200 3.06 7.61 10.39
C LEU A 200 3.22 8.73 9.36
N GLU A 201 4.43 9.27 9.19
CA GLU A 201 4.71 10.29 8.16
C GLU A 201 4.50 9.73 6.75
N ARG A 202 4.92 8.49 6.52
CA ARG A 202 4.72 7.80 5.24
C ARG A 202 3.26 7.51 4.97
N LEU A 203 2.51 7.10 6.00
CA LEU A 203 1.07 6.87 5.91
C LEU A 203 0.32 8.16 5.52
N GLU A 204 0.63 9.29 6.17
CA GLU A 204 0.06 10.60 5.87
C GLU A 204 0.37 11.01 4.42
N HIS A 205 1.65 10.92 4.02
CA HIS A 205 2.06 11.24 2.65
C HIS A 205 1.38 10.35 1.60
N ALA A 206 1.28 9.04 1.85
CA ALA A 206 0.55 8.13 0.98
C ALA A 206 -0.94 8.48 0.89
N GLY A 207 -1.54 8.95 2.00
CA GLY A 207 -2.90 9.45 2.05
C GLY A 207 -3.11 10.65 1.13
N GLU A 208 -2.24 11.66 1.21
CA GLU A 208 -2.29 12.86 0.36
C GLU A 208 -2.16 12.52 -1.13
N GLN A 209 -1.24 11.60 -1.46
CA GLN A 209 -1.05 11.14 -2.83
C GLN A 209 -2.27 10.35 -3.36
N ALA A 210 -2.87 9.50 -2.54
CA ALA A 210 -4.09 8.78 -2.90
C ALA A 210 -5.27 9.73 -3.13
N ASP A 211 -5.39 10.79 -2.32
CA ASP A 211 -6.39 11.84 -2.49
C ASP A 211 -6.19 12.64 -3.79
N LEU A 212 -4.94 12.86 -4.19
CA LEU A 212 -4.64 13.49 -5.48
C LEU A 212 -5.11 12.62 -6.64
N LEU A 213 -4.77 11.32 -6.62
CA LEU A 213 -5.21 10.36 -7.63
C LEU A 213 -6.74 10.32 -7.74
N GLU A 214 -7.43 10.20 -6.60
CA GLU A 214 -8.90 10.16 -6.57
C GLU A 214 -9.52 11.42 -7.16
N ARG A 215 -9.01 12.61 -6.81
CA ARG A 215 -9.51 13.89 -7.34
C ARG A 215 -9.32 14.02 -8.84
N VAL A 216 -8.15 13.65 -9.36
CA VAL A 216 -7.86 13.72 -10.80
C VAL A 216 -8.79 12.80 -11.57
N TYR A 217 -8.89 11.53 -11.17
CA TYR A 217 -9.70 10.56 -11.90
C TYR A 217 -11.21 10.72 -11.70
N SER A 218 -11.66 11.26 -10.56
CA SER A 218 -13.05 11.70 -10.38
C SER A 218 -13.38 12.82 -11.37
N GLY A 219 -12.52 13.84 -11.46
CA GLY A 219 -12.68 14.93 -12.41
C GLY A 219 -12.73 14.46 -13.87
N CYS A 220 -11.87 13.51 -14.25
CA CYS A 220 -11.92 12.89 -15.58
C CYS A 220 -13.27 12.20 -15.83
N GLY A 221 -13.79 11.47 -14.83
CA GLY A 221 -15.09 10.80 -14.89
C GLY A 221 -16.25 11.77 -15.07
N ASP A 222 -16.27 12.87 -14.31
CA ASP A 222 -17.30 13.91 -14.37
C ASP A 222 -17.32 14.60 -15.74
N ARG A 223 -16.15 14.97 -16.27
CA ARG A 223 -16.04 15.57 -17.61
C ARG A 223 -16.42 14.62 -18.73
N ALA A 224 -16.07 13.35 -18.63
CA ALA A 224 -16.51 12.35 -19.58
C ALA A 224 -18.05 12.18 -19.58
N ALA A 225 -18.67 12.19 -18.41
CA ALA A 225 -20.14 12.12 -18.27
C ALA A 225 -20.82 13.37 -18.83
N GLU A 226 -20.30 14.55 -18.53
CA GLU A 226 -20.79 15.83 -19.05
C GLU A 226 -20.72 15.87 -20.59
N TYR A 227 -19.59 15.49 -21.18
CA TYR A 227 -19.42 15.40 -22.62
C TYR A 227 -20.44 14.47 -23.28
N LEU A 228 -20.66 13.29 -22.74
CA LEU A 228 -21.64 12.33 -23.27
C LEU A 228 -23.07 12.84 -23.16
N THR A 229 -23.39 13.54 -22.08
CA THR A 229 -24.72 14.15 -21.88
C THR A 229 -24.95 15.27 -22.89
N SER A 230 -23.99 16.17 -23.08
CA SER A 230 -24.05 17.24 -24.07
C SER A 230 -24.22 16.70 -25.49
N ARG A 231 -23.47 15.65 -25.86
CA ARG A 231 -23.61 15.00 -27.18
C ARG A 231 -25.01 14.39 -27.37
N ARG A 232 -25.61 13.79 -26.33
CA ARG A 232 -26.97 13.28 -26.41
C ARG A 232 -27.99 14.40 -26.60
N HIS A 233 -27.83 15.51 -25.90
CA HIS A 233 -28.70 16.67 -26.08
C HIS A 233 -28.63 17.22 -27.51
N ALA A 234 -27.42 17.44 -28.03
CA ALA A 234 -27.25 17.86 -29.42
C ALA A 234 -27.90 16.89 -30.42
N THR A 235 -27.80 15.58 -30.22
CA THR A 235 -28.48 14.59 -31.07
C THR A 235 -30.00 14.71 -31.00
N LEU A 236 -30.55 14.88 -29.81
CA LEU A 236 -32.01 15.08 -29.64
C LEU A 236 -32.51 16.37 -30.29
N GLU A 237 -31.76 17.47 -30.18
CA GLU A 237 -32.05 18.72 -30.86
C GLU A 237 -32.12 18.55 -32.37
N TRP A 238 -31.14 17.85 -32.97
CA TRP A 238 -31.16 17.54 -34.39
C TRP A 238 -32.36 16.69 -34.81
N VAL A 239 -32.75 15.70 -33.99
CA VAL A 239 -33.95 14.88 -34.25
C VAL A 239 -35.20 15.72 -34.21
N ILE A 240 -35.33 16.65 -33.25
CA ILE A 240 -36.48 17.55 -33.15
C ILE A 240 -36.52 18.50 -34.38
N ILE A 241 -35.38 19.06 -34.78
CA ILE A 241 -35.30 19.93 -35.96
C ILE A 241 -35.73 19.17 -37.22
N LEU A 242 -35.26 17.92 -37.38
CA LEU A 242 -35.63 17.08 -38.52
C LEU A 242 -37.14 16.78 -38.53
N LEU A 243 -37.73 16.45 -37.39
CA LEU A 243 -39.18 16.19 -37.28
C LEU A 243 -40.00 17.41 -37.64
N LEU A 244 -39.62 18.58 -37.12
CA LEU A 244 -40.28 19.85 -37.47
C LEU A 244 -40.17 20.19 -38.97
N ALA A 245 -38.99 19.92 -39.55
CA ALA A 245 -38.80 20.13 -41.02
C ALA A 245 -39.71 19.21 -41.83
N VAL A 246 -39.82 17.92 -41.43
CA VAL A 246 -40.75 16.96 -42.08
C VAL A 246 -42.20 17.43 -41.94
N GLU A 247 -42.60 17.87 -40.77
CA GLU A 247 -43.96 18.41 -40.53
C GLU A 247 -44.29 19.61 -41.43
N VAL A 248 -43.35 20.57 -41.54
CA VAL A 248 -43.51 21.74 -42.45
C VAL A 248 -43.65 21.29 -43.89
N VAL A 249 -42.88 20.32 -44.34
CA VAL A 249 -42.98 19.77 -45.70
C VAL A 249 -44.35 19.12 -45.93
N LEU A 250 -44.85 18.30 -44.97
CA LEU A 250 -46.18 17.67 -45.11
C LEU A 250 -47.30 18.66 -45.13
N ILE A 251 -47.28 19.71 -44.29
CA ILE A 251 -48.26 20.79 -44.28
C ILE A 251 -48.23 21.54 -45.62
N THR A 252 -47.05 21.80 -46.18
CA THR A 252 -46.91 22.48 -47.47
C THR A 252 -47.44 21.65 -48.61
N VAL A 253 -47.19 20.36 -48.62
CA VAL A 253 -47.74 19.44 -49.65
C VAL A 253 -49.27 19.33 -49.56
N ASP A 254 -49.81 19.23 -48.33
CA ASP A 254 -51.26 19.19 -48.11
C ASP A 254 -51.97 20.48 -48.58
N LEU A 255 -51.35 21.63 -48.27
CA LEU A 255 -51.85 22.92 -48.69
C LEU A 255 -51.84 23.05 -50.26
N LEU A 256 -50.78 22.57 -50.92
CA LEU A 256 -50.69 22.59 -52.37
C LEU A 256 -51.71 21.58 -52.98
N ALA A 257 -51.91 20.42 -52.40
CA ALA A 257 -52.88 19.44 -52.86
C ALA A 257 -54.33 19.91 -52.75
N THR A 258 -54.64 20.69 -51.71
CA THR A 258 -55.99 21.27 -51.51
C THR A 258 -56.26 22.49 -52.40
N HIS A 259 -55.24 23.13 -52.97
CA HIS A 259 -55.38 24.31 -53.85
C HIS A 259 -55.30 24.00 -55.35
N THR A 260 -55.07 22.73 -55.75
CA THR A 260 -55.18 22.31 -57.15
C THR A 260 -56.62 21.93 -57.46
N PRO A 261 -57.37 22.74 -58.31
CA PRO A 261 -58.74 22.45 -58.65
C PRO A 261 -58.87 21.26 -59.60
#